data_933db8942fe904906631cc38e72e2f7e
#
_entry.id   933db8942fe904906631cc38e72e2f7e
#
_cell.length_a   1.000
_cell.length_b   1.000
_cell.length_c   1.000
_cell.angle_alpha   90.00
_cell.angle_beta   90.00
_cell.angle_gamma   90.00
#
_symmetry.space_group_name_H-M   'P 1'
#
loop_
_entity.id
_entity.type
_entity.pdbx_description
1 polymer ?
#
loop_
_entity_poly.entity_id
_entity_poly.type
_entity_poly.pdbx_seq_one_letter_code
_entity_poly.pdbx_strand_id
1 'polypeptide(L)'
;VQPEDLTLLRANLQGMQQCIEASDFLQASRLDFDFHMQIATISGNHAIADVLRGSGEVMQESQRLPYYKRGARHATAEEHAAIIDALSQGRPELAQQAMATHIVQAAQRAGVHFPTGL
;
A
#
# COMPACT_ATOMS: atom_id res chain seq x y z
N VAL A 1 12.52 -12.30 -0.13
CA VAL A 1 11.10 -12.48 -0.41
C VAL A 1 10.88 -13.88 -0.93
N GLN A 2 10.03 -14.63 -0.26
CA GLN A 2 9.71 -15.99 -0.64
C GLN A 2 8.55 -16.03 -1.63
N PRO A 3 8.42 -17.08 -2.46
CA PRO A 3 7.29 -17.20 -3.40
C PRO A 3 5.92 -17.09 -2.72
N GLU A 4 5.78 -17.60 -1.51
CA GLU A 4 4.55 -17.54 -0.73
C GLU A 4 4.18 -16.09 -0.40
N ASP A 5 5.19 -15.26 -0.13
CA ASP A 5 4.97 -13.83 0.15
C ASP A 5 4.39 -13.13 -1.06
N LEU A 6 4.92 -13.41 -2.25
CA LEU A 6 4.42 -12.83 -3.49
C LEU A 6 3.00 -13.28 -3.79
N THR A 7 2.68 -14.54 -3.53
CA THR A 7 1.33 -15.08 -3.70
C THR A 7 0.34 -14.33 -2.82
N LEU A 8 0.69 -14.11 -1.54
CA LEU A 8 -0.18 -13.39 -0.61
C LEU A 8 -0.36 -11.92 -1.01
N LEU A 9 0.71 -11.26 -1.44
CA LEU A 9 0.64 -9.87 -1.88
C LEU A 9 -0.23 -9.72 -3.13
N ARG A 10 -0.10 -10.65 -4.08
CA ARG A 10 -0.92 -10.63 -5.30
C ARG A 10 -2.40 -10.88 -4.99
N ALA A 11 -2.69 -11.80 -4.07
CA ALA A 11 -4.06 -12.06 -3.63
C ALA A 11 -4.67 -10.83 -2.96
N ASN A 12 -3.88 -10.14 -2.12
CA ASN A 12 -4.31 -8.89 -1.49
C ASN A 12 -4.64 -7.83 -2.55
N LEU A 13 -3.77 -7.64 -3.52
CA LEU A 13 -3.99 -6.67 -4.60
C LEU A 13 -5.24 -6.99 -5.39
N GLN A 14 -5.45 -8.25 -5.76
CA GLN A 14 -6.64 -8.66 -6.50
C GLN A 14 -7.91 -8.38 -5.69
N GLY A 15 -7.90 -8.70 -4.40
CA GLY A 15 -9.02 -8.42 -3.52
C GLY A 15 -9.31 -6.93 -3.41
N MET A 16 -8.26 -6.11 -3.31
CA MET A 16 -8.40 -4.66 -3.26
C MET A 16 -9.01 -4.11 -4.54
N GLN A 17 -8.55 -4.58 -5.71
CA GLN A 17 -9.10 -4.17 -7.00
C GLN A 17 -10.58 -4.52 -7.11
N GLN A 18 -10.97 -5.72 -6.67
CA GLN A 18 -12.37 -6.15 -6.67
C GLN A 18 -13.22 -5.27 -5.76
N CYS A 19 -12.70 -4.91 -4.59
CA CYS A 19 -13.42 -4.02 -3.67
C CYS A 19 -13.60 -2.63 -4.25
N ILE A 20 -12.59 -2.09 -4.93
CA ILE A 20 -12.67 -0.78 -5.58
C ILE A 20 -13.76 -0.80 -6.66
N GLU A 21 -13.78 -1.85 -7.49
CA GLU A 21 -14.80 -1.98 -8.54
C GLU A 21 -16.20 -2.12 -7.98
N ALA A 22 -16.34 -2.78 -6.82
CA ALA A 22 -17.63 -2.93 -6.13
C ALA A 22 -17.99 -1.73 -5.27
N SER A 23 -17.16 -0.69 -5.23
CA SER A 23 -17.32 0.48 -4.37
C SER A 23 -17.34 0.12 -2.88
N ASP A 24 -16.71 -0.98 -2.51
CA ASP A 24 -16.52 -1.37 -1.10
C ASP A 24 -15.22 -0.74 -0.58
N PHE A 25 -15.28 0.56 -0.34
CA PHE A 25 -14.08 1.33 -0.01
C PHE A 25 -13.57 1.06 1.41
N LEU A 26 -14.44 0.65 2.31
CA LEU A 26 -14.03 0.27 3.65
C LEU A 26 -13.15 -0.97 3.61
N GLN A 27 -13.58 -2.00 2.87
CA GLN A 27 -12.78 -3.22 2.75
C GLN A 27 -11.52 -2.97 1.92
N ALA A 28 -11.59 -2.12 0.89
CA ALA A 28 -10.41 -1.73 0.13
C ALA A 28 -9.36 -1.09 1.03
N SER A 29 -9.76 -0.20 1.96
CA SER A 29 -8.82 0.43 2.88
C SER A 29 -8.21 -0.57 3.88
N ARG A 30 -8.98 -1.57 4.29
CA ARG A 30 -8.45 -2.64 5.15
C ARG A 30 -7.40 -3.48 4.44
N LEU A 31 -7.65 -3.82 3.19
CA LEU A 31 -6.69 -4.57 2.37
C LEU A 31 -5.44 -3.73 2.09
N ASP A 32 -5.59 -2.42 1.89
CA ASP A 32 -4.48 -1.49 1.74
C ASP A 32 -3.60 -1.51 3.00
N PHE A 33 -4.21 -1.42 4.17
CA PHE A 33 -3.48 -1.51 5.44
C PHE A 33 -2.77 -2.86 5.57
N ASP A 34 -3.45 -3.96 5.26
CA ASP A 34 -2.89 -5.31 5.33
C ASP A 34 -1.69 -5.47 4.39
N PHE A 35 -1.74 -4.85 3.21
CA PHE A 35 -0.63 -4.84 2.27
C PHE A 35 0.62 -4.26 2.91
N HIS A 36 0.49 -3.09 3.55
CA HIS A 36 1.61 -2.44 4.22
C HIS A 36 2.14 -3.27 5.39
N MET A 37 1.26 -3.91 6.14
CA MET A 37 1.65 -4.81 7.23
C MET A 37 2.44 -6.01 6.70
N GLN A 38 2.01 -6.58 5.59
CA GLN A 38 2.72 -7.70 4.97
C GLN A 38 4.12 -7.29 4.52
N ILE A 39 4.25 -6.11 3.89
CA ILE A 39 5.56 -5.59 3.47
C ILE A 39 6.48 -5.40 4.68
N ALA A 40 5.98 -4.81 5.76
CA ALA A 40 6.76 -4.62 6.97
C ALA A 40 7.23 -5.94 7.57
N THR A 41 6.36 -6.95 7.59
CA THR A 41 6.67 -8.28 8.10
C THR A 41 7.71 -8.97 7.23
N ILE A 42 7.54 -8.93 5.91
CA ILE A 42 8.46 -9.55 4.95
C ILE A 42 9.85 -8.92 5.07
N SER A 43 9.92 -7.62 5.27
CA SER A 43 11.19 -6.91 5.42
C SER A 43 11.91 -7.19 6.74
N GLY A 44 11.22 -7.84 7.70
CA GLY A 44 11.75 -8.07 9.03
C GLY A 44 11.75 -6.84 9.92
N ASN A 45 11.08 -5.78 9.52
CA ASN A 45 11.04 -4.54 10.29
C ASN A 45 9.92 -4.58 11.31
N HIS A 46 10.16 -5.28 12.42
CA HIS A 46 9.17 -5.48 13.48
C HIS A 46 8.76 -4.18 14.16
N ALA A 47 9.68 -3.23 14.27
CA ALA A 47 9.37 -1.93 14.89
C ALA A 47 8.30 -1.18 14.08
N ILE A 48 8.45 -1.13 12.75
CA ILE A 48 7.47 -0.50 11.88
C ILE A 48 6.14 -1.27 11.92
N ALA A 49 6.21 -2.60 11.88
CA ALA A 49 5.00 -3.42 11.98
C ALA A 49 4.23 -3.15 13.26
N ASP A 50 4.92 -2.99 14.39
CA ASP A 50 4.29 -2.70 15.67
C ASP A 50 3.66 -1.30 15.69
N VAL A 51 4.32 -0.31 15.12
CA VAL A 51 3.77 1.05 14.99
C VAL A 51 2.50 1.04 14.15
N LEU A 52 2.53 0.37 13.00
CA LEU A 52 1.37 0.27 12.12
C LEU A 52 0.21 -0.44 12.84
N ARG A 53 0.50 -1.51 13.56
CA ARG A 53 -0.51 -2.27 14.28
C ARG A 53 -1.17 -1.42 15.38
N GLY A 54 -0.37 -0.63 16.09
CA GLY A 54 -0.88 0.28 17.12
C GLY A 54 -1.65 1.47 16.58
N SER A 55 -1.43 1.82 15.31
CA SER A 55 -2.08 2.96 14.67
C SER A 55 -3.16 2.54 13.67
N GLY A 56 -3.57 1.26 13.69
CA GLY A 56 -4.37 0.66 12.64
C GLY A 56 -5.65 1.40 12.31
N GLU A 57 -6.42 1.81 13.32
CA GLU A 57 -7.69 2.52 13.09
C GLU A 57 -7.46 3.88 12.43
N VAL A 58 -6.47 4.62 12.89
CA VAL A 58 -6.14 5.93 12.34
C VAL A 58 -5.65 5.79 10.89
N MET A 59 -4.78 4.81 10.65
CA MET A 59 -4.23 4.55 9.32
C MET A 59 -5.32 4.14 8.34
N GLN A 60 -6.22 3.25 8.75
CA GLN A 60 -7.31 2.81 7.89
C GLN A 60 -8.25 3.96 7.55
N GLU A 61 -8.55 4.83 8.51
CA GLU A 61 -9.42 5.97 8.27
C GLU A 61 -8.78 6.95 7.27
N SER A 62 -7.49 7.23 7.40
CA SER A 62 -6.80 8.11 6.47
C SER A 62 -6.67 7.49 5.08
N GLN A 63 -6.46 6.18 4.99
CA GLN A 63 -6.33 5.47 3.71
C GLN A 63 -7.66 5.35 2.97
N ARG A 64 -8.78 5.41 3.69
CA ARG A 64 -10.10 5.33 3.06
C ARG A 64 -10.43 6.53 2.20
N LEU A 65 -10.00 7.73 2.59
CA LEU A 65 -10.34 8.98 1.92
C LEU A 65 -10.00 8.98 0.42
N PRO A 66 -8.82 8.52 -0.04
CA PRO A 66 -8.50 8.53 -1.47
C PRO A 66 -9.50 7.76 -2.33
N TYR A 67 -10.14 6.72 -1.79
CA TYR A 67 -11.07 5.90 -2.56
C TYR A 67 -12.37 6.61 -2.89
N TYR A 68 -12.69 7.70 -2.18
CA TYR A 68 -13.88 8.51 -2.49
C TYR A 68 -13.62 9.50 -3.63
N LYS A 69 -12.36 9.73 -3.99
CA LYS A 69 -12.01 10.60 -5.12
C LYS A 69 -12.00 9.76 -6.39
N ARG A 70 -12.90 10.09 -7.33
CA ARG A 70 -13.08 9.29 -8.54
C ARG A 70 -11.79 9.05 -9.33
N GLY A 71 -10.94 10.07 -9.47
CA GLY A 71 -9.70 9.97 -10.23
C GLY A 71 -8.56 9.24 -9.51
N ALA A 72 -8.73 8.92 -8.22
CA ALA A 72 -7.68 8.31 -7.40
C ALA A 72 -7.96 6.84 -7.05
N ARG A 73 -9.12 6.30 -7.43
CA ARG A 73 -9.57 4.98 -6.97
C ARG A 73 -8.62 3.84 -7.34
N HIS A 74 -8.04 3.90 -8.53
CA HIS A 74 -7.18 2.84 -9.03
C HIS A 74 -5.69 3.14 -8.86
N ALA A 75 -5.33 4.37 -8.50
CA ALA A 75 -3.93 4.77 -8.39
C ALA A 75 -3.18 3.95 -7.33
N THR A 76 -3.80 3.73 -6.17
CA THR A 76 -3.20 2.93 -5.10
C THR A 76 -2.93 1.50 -5.55
N ALA A 77 -3.90 0.90 -6.25
CA ALA A 77 -3.74 -0.47 -6.77
C ALA A 77 -2.58 -0.55 -7.78
N GLU A 78 -2.46 0.43 -8.67
CA GLU A 78 -1.37 0.48 -9.64
C GLU A 78 -0.01 0.63 -8.93
N GLU A 79 0.05 1.43 -7.89
CA GLU A 79 1.26 1.62 -7.10
C GLU A 79 1.65 0.36 -6.35
N HIS A 80 0.66 -0.36 -5.78
CA HIS A 80 0.91 -1.65 -5.13
C HIS A 80 1.42 -2.68 -6.15
N ALA A 81 0.85 -2.71 -7.36
CA ALA A 81 1.31 -3.61 -8.41
C ALA A 81 2.79 -3.35 -8.76
N ALA A 82 3.20 -2.09 -8.82
CA ALA A 82 4.59 -1.73 -9.10
C ALA A 82 5.53 -2.23 -7.98
N ILE A 83 5.09 -2.16 -6.73
CA ILE A 83 5.86 -2.66 -5.59
C ILE A 83 6.02 -4.19 -5.70
N ILE A 84 4.94 -4.90 -6.00
CA ILE A 84 4.98 -6.35 -6.15
C ILE A 84 5.92 -6.75 -7.30
N ASP A 85 5.84 -6.06 -8.43
CA ASP A 85 6.70 -6.33 -9.58
C ASP A 85 8.18 -6.16 -9.21
N ALA A 86 8.51 -5.09 -8.50
CA ALA A 86 9.89 -4.85 -8.07
C ALA A 86 10.39 -5.95 -7.12
N LEU A 87 9.54 -6.39 -6.20
CA LEU A 87 9.88 -7.49 -5.30
C LEU A 87 10.07 -8.80 -6.06
N SER A 88 9.24 -9.06 -7.08
CA SER A 88 9.33 -10.29 -7.86
C SER A 88 10.60 -10.37 -8.69
N GLN A 89 11.20 -9.21 -9.01
CA GLN A 89 12.47 -9.16 -9.74
C GLN A 89 13.68 -9.37 -8.83
N GLY A 90 13.48 -9.44 -7.52
CA GLY A 90 14.56 -9.62 -6.56
C GLY A 90 15.49 -8.43 -6.47
N ARG A 91 15.00 -7.21 -6.75
CA ARG A 91 15.80 -5.98 -6.74
C ARG A 91 15.31 -5.06 -5.64
N PRO A 92 15.96 -5.11 -4.45
CA PRO A 92 15.50 -4.33 -3.29
C PRO A 92 15.45 -2.83 -3.54
N GLU A 93 16.38 -2.29 -4.31
CA GLU A 93 16.43 -0.86 -4.60
C GLU A 93 15.21 -0.41 -5.42
N LEU A 94 14.72 -1.23 -6.34
CA LEU A 94 13.51 -0.91 -7.10
C LEU A 94 12.28 -0.96 -6.21
N ALA A 95 12.23 -1.93 -5.29
CA ALA A 95 11.12 -2.04 -4.34
C ALA A 95 11.09 -0.83 -3.42
N GLN A 96 12.25 -0.37 -2.94
CA GLN A 96 12.34 0.84 -2.11
C GLN A 96 11.85 2.06 -2.86
N GLN A 97 12.27 2.23 -4.12
CA GLN A 97 11.83 3.35 -4.95
C GLN A 97 10.33 3.33 -5.18
N ALA A 98 9.78 2.15 -5.51
CA ALA A 98 8.34 2.01 -5.73
C ALA A 98 7.54 2.32 -4.47
N MET A 99 8.02 1.87 -3.31
CA MET A 99 7.36 2.16 -2.03
C MET A 99 7.43 3.65 -1.69
N ALA A 100 8.60 4.28 -1.87
CA ALA A 100 8.77 5.71 -1.61
C ALA A 100 7.86 6.54 -2.52
N THR A 101 7.79 6.21 -3.79
CA THR A 101 6.90 6.87 -4.75
C THR A 101 5.45 6.72 -4.32
N HIS A 102 5.05 5.52 -3.94
CA HIS A 102 3.69 5.24 -3.48
C HIS A 102 3.33 6.10 -2.26
N ILE A 103 4.21 6.17 -1.26
CA ILE A 103 3.94 6.94 -0.04
C ILE A 103 3.74 8.42 -0.36
N VAL A 104 4.62 8.98 -1.19
CA VAL A 104 4.52 10.40 -1.59
C VAL A 104 3.23 10.66 -2.36
N GLN A 105 2.92 9.81 -3.35
CA GLN A 105 1.72 9.98 -4.17
C GLN A 105 0.44 9.80 -3.36
N ALA A 106 0.42 8.83 -2.45
CA ALA A 106 -0.73 8.61 -1.57
C ALA A 106 -0.95 9.81 -0.64
N ALA A 107 0.12 10.37 -0.10
CA ALA A 107 0.03 11.56 0.74
C ALA A 107 -0.47 12.76 -0.04
N GLN A 108 0.00 12.96 -1.28
CA GLN A 108 -0.46 14.05 -2.13
C GLN A 108 -1.95 13.92 -2.44
N ARG A 109 -2.43 12.70 -2.70
CA ARG A 109 -3.86 12.46 -2.92
C ARG A 109 -4.69 12.80 -1.68
N ALA A 110 -4.11 12.64 -0.49
CA ALA A 110 -4.76 12.99 0.77
C ALA A 110 -4.62 14.48 1.13
N GLY A 111 -3.94 15.27 0.28
CA GLY A 111 -3.75 16.70 0.51
C GLY A 111 -2.49 17.07 1.28
N VAL A 112 -1.61 16.09 1.52
CA VAL A 112 -0.32 16.32 2.20
C VAL A 112 0.77 16.50 1.15
N HIS A 113 1.58 17.54 1.31
CA HIS A 113 2.68 17.81 0.39
C HIS A 113 3.99 17.84 1.19
N PHE A 114 4.97 17.07 0.72
CA PHE A 114 6.29 17.06 1.32
C PHE A 114 7.12 18.21 0.77
N PRO A 115 7.95 18.87 1.61
CA PRO A 115 8.86 19.89 1.12
C PRO A 115 9.81 19.32 0.07
N THR A 116 10.08 20.12 -0.98
CA THR A 116 11.07 19.74 -1.98
C THR A 116 12.46 19.81 -1.38
N GLY A 117 13.33 18.87 -1.75
CA GLY A 117 14.70 18.83 -1.26
C GLY A 117 14.93 18.01 -0.02
N LEU A 118 13.90 17.32 0.47
CA LEU A 118 14.08 16.38 1.57
C LEU A 118 14.53 15.01 1.07
#